data_083e2aab22c4c1f0f5490b3c7ca07662
#
_entry.id   083e2aab22c4c1f0f5490b3c7ca07662
#
_cell.length_a   1.000
_cell.length_b   1.000
_cell.length_c   1.000
_cell.angle_alpha   90.00
_cell.angle_beta   90.00
_cell.angle_gamma   90.00
#
_symmetry.space_group_name_H-M   'P 1'
#
loop_
_entity.id
_entity.type
_entity.pdbx_description
1 polymer ?
#
loop_
_entity_poly.entity_id
_entity_poly.type
_entity_poly.pdbx_seq_one_letter_code
_entity_poly.pdbx_strand_id
1 'polypeptide(L)'
;MASTDTTPKTDDLAGLEAGLDALDSVQIRRTPVREVLLKKVLPPVLAVVLVLVVWQLLVVAEVADEGKLPSPGAVWESLSAMWLEGTLLEVLWTSVSRALLGFLLALAIGTPLGLVVARVSVVRTAIGPILSGLQSLPSVAWVAPAVLWLGLNDQMMFAVILLGAVPSIANGLVAGVDQVPPLFLRAGRTLGATGLKGAWHIVMPAALPGYLAGLKQGWAFSWRSLMAAEIIASSPDLGLGLGQLLENGRNNFDMPGIFLAIILILLVGVAIDLLVFSPLERAVLRRRGLLVKS
;
A
#
# COMPACT_ATOMS: atom_id res chain seq x y z
N MET A 1 -64.47 -6.85 -31.82
CA MET A 1 -63.18 -7.58 -31.79
C MET A 1 -62.22 -6.78 -32.68
N ALA A 2 -61.39 -5.94 -32.08
CA ALA A 2 -60.36 -5.18 -32.78
C ALA A 2 -59.04 -5.88 -32.47
N SER A 3 -58.41 -6.49 -33.48
CA SER A 3 -57.08 -7.06 -33.39
C SER A 3 -56.07 -5.90 -33.43
N THR A 4 -55.41 -5.66 -32.30
CA THR A 4 -54.24 -4.76 -32.27
C THR A 4 -53.07 -5.50 -32.89
N ASP A 5 -52.75 -5.09 -34.11
CA ASP A 5 -51.55 -5.52 -34.83
C ASP A 5 -50.35 -4.87 -34.18
N THR A 6 -49.55 -5.68 -33.47
CA THR A 6 -48.33 -5.25 -32.72
C THR A 6 -47.05 -5.54 -33.49
N THR A 7 -47.06 -5.43 -34.81
CA THR A 7 -45.80 -5.47 -35.58
C THR A 7 -45.04 -4.15 -35.37
N PRO A 8 -43.80 -4.16 -34.84
CA PRO A 8 -43.01 -2.97 -34.70
C PRO A 8 -42.75 -2.40 -36.08
N LYS A 9 -42.96 -1.08 -36.22
CA LYS A 9 -42.71 -0.37 -37.48
C LYS A 9 -41.23 -0.48 -37.82
N THR A 10 -40.93 -0.72 -39.10
CA THR A 10 -39.59 -0.84 -39.64
C THR A 10 -38.65 0.34 -39.23
N ASP A 11 -39.20 1.52 -39.01
CA ASP A 11 -38.48 2.69 -38.52
C ASP A 11 -37.96 2.55 -37.07
N ASP A 12 -38.70 1.80 -36.20
CA ASP A 12 -38.24 1.55 -34.82
C ASP A 12 -37.07 0.54 -34.81
N LEU A 13 -37.05 -0.43 -35.72
CA LEU A 13 -35.96 -1.37 -35.85
C LEU A 13 -34.69 -0.73 -36.38
N ALA A 14 -34.82 0.16 -37.39
CA ALA A 14 -33.70 0.90 -37.92
C ALA A 14 -33.09 1.87 -36.87
N GLY A 15 -33.90 2.44 -36.01
CA GLY A 15 -33.45 3.27 -34.87
C GLY A 15 -32.75 2.45 -33.80
N LEU A 16 -33.19 1.22 -33.53
CA LEU A 16 -32.54 0.28 -32.59
C LEU A 16 -31.22 -0.23 -33.14
N GLU A 17 -31.15 -0.57 -34.44
CA GLU A 17 -29.92 -1.00 -35.10
C GLU A 17 -28.88 0.14 -35.13
N ALA A 18 -29.29 1.37 -35.47
CA ALA A 18 -28.40 2.52 -35.39
C ALA A 18 -27.90 2.81 -33.96
N GLY A 19 -28.74 2.57 -32.93
CA GLY A 19 -28.36 2.64 -31.54
C GLY A 19 -27.37 1.54 -31.13
N LEU A 20 -27.54 0.32 -31.62
CA LEU A 20 -26.62 -0.79 -31.38
C LEU A 20 -25.29 -0.58 -32.11
N ASP A 21 -25.29 -0.10 -33.35
CA ASP A 21 -24.09 0.25 -34.09
C ASP A 21 -23.32 1.41 -33.42
N ALA A 22 -24.03 2.37 -32.83
CA ALA A 22 -23.41 3.46 -32.04
C ALA A 22 -22.74 2.93 -30.75
N LEU A 23 -23.28 1.86 -30.15
CA LEU A 23 -22.64 1.20 -28.98
C LEU A 23 -21.45 0.34 -29.40
N ASP A 24 -21.49 -0.32 -30.55
CA ASP A 24 -20.37 -1.11 -31.08
C ASP A 24 -19.23 -0.22 -31.62
N SER A 25 -19.53 1.01 -32.02
CA SER A 25 -18.57 1.99 -32.50
C SER A 25 -17.82 2.73 -31.36
N VAL A 26 -17.75 2.17 -30.15
CA VAL A 26 -16.80 2.66 -29.15
C VAL A 26 -15.38 2.42 -29.67
N GLN A 27 -14.95 3.31 -30.56
CA GLN A 27 -13.58 3.37 -31.02
C GLN A 27 -12.67 3.40 -29.80
N ILE A 28 -11.85 2.35 -29.66
CA ILE A 28 -10.71 2.33 -28.75
C ILE A 28 -9.77 3.43 -29.25
N ARG A 29 -10.03 4.68 -28.88
CA ARG A 29 -9.14 5.80 -29.12
C ARG A 29 -7.85 5.47 -28.37
N ARG A 30 -6.84 5.01 -29.11
CA ARG A 30 -5.49 4.91 -28.56
C ARG A 30 -5.11 6.33 -28.17
N THR A 31 -5.07 6.62 -26.87
CA THR A 31 -4.64 7.92 -26.35
C THR A 31 -3.26 8.21 -26.94
N PRO A 32 -3.07 9.31 -27.68
CA PRO A 32 -1.79 9.63 -28.29
C PRO A 32 -0.73 9.71 -27.20
N VAL A 33 0.47 9.19 -27.48
CA VAL A 33 1.60 9.16 -26.53
C VAL A 33 1.83 10.54 -25.90
N ARG A 34 1.62 11.62 -26.65
CA ARG A 34 1.70 13.00 -26.17
C ARG A 34 0.71 13.32 -25.05
N GLU A 35 -0.50 12.78 -25.12
CA GLU A 35 -1.54 12.99 -24.11
C GLU A 35 -1.23 12.22 -22.82
N VAL A 36 -0.66 11.02 -22.94
CA VAL A 36 -0.16 10.24 -21.79
C VAL A 36 1.02 10.95 -21.14
N LEU A 37 1.95 11.47 -21.94
CA LEU A 37 3.10 12.22 -21.43
C LEU A 37 2.67 13.48 -20.68
N LEU A 38 1.79 14.29 -21.28
CA LEU A 38 1.33 15.56 -20.70
C LEU A 38 0.44 15.36 -19.47
N LYS A 39 -0.42 14.34 -19.45
CA LYS A 39 -1.39 14.16 -18.36
C LYS A 39 -0.90 13.23 -17.25
N LYS A 40 0.01 12.28 -17.52
CA LYS A 40 0.45 11.28 -16.54
C LYS A 40 1.89 11.43 -16.08
N VAL A 41 2.79 11.94 -16.93
CA VAL A 41 4.22 12.05 -16.61
C VAL A 41 4.59 13.48 -16.21
N LEU A 42 4.12 14.47 -16.95
CA LEU A 42 4.48 15.87 -16.71
C LEU A 42 4.09 16.39 -15.31
N PRO A 43 2.87 16.13 -14.77
CA PRO A 43 2.50 16.64 -13.46
C PRO A 43 3.38 16.14 -12.31
N PRO A 44 3.68 14.83 -12.18
CA PRO A 44 4.57 14.35 -11.11
C PRO A 44 6.01 14.84 -11.30
N VAL A 45 6.51 14.96 -12.54
CA VAL A 45 7.86 15.51 -12.79
C VAL A 45 7.92 16.98 -12.39
N LEU A 46 6.92 17.79 -12.77
CA LEU A 46 6.84 19.19 -12.34
C LEU A 46 6.76 19.33 -10.82
N ALA A 47 6.02 18.45 -10.14
CA ALA A 47 5.94 18.46 -8.68
C ALA A 47 7.32 18.19 -8.05
N VAL A 48 8.07 17.18 -8.54
CA VAL A 48 9.43 16.90 -8.06
C VAL A 48 10.37 18.07 -8.32
N VAL A 49 10.34 18.63 -9.54
CA VAL A 49 11.16 19.80 -9.89
C VAL A 49 10.82 21.00 -9.00
N LEU A 50 9.53 21.26 -8.76
CA LEU A 50 9.09 22.35 -7.89
C LEU A 50 9.62 22.15 -6.45
N VAL A 51 9.54 20.93 -5.90
CA VAL A 51 10.08 20.62 -4.56
C VAL A 51 11.59 20.88 -4.52
N LEU A 52 12.33 20.40 -5.52
CA LEU A 52 13.79 20.61 -5.60
C LEU A 52 14.17 22.10 -5.74
N VAL A 53 13.42 22.84 -6.54
CA VAL A 53 13.63 24.30 -6.71
C VAL A 53 13.34 25.05 -5.40
N VAL A 54 12.23 24.74 -4.74
CA VAL A 54 11.89 25.36 -3.44
C VAL A 54 12.96 24.99 -2.40
N TRP A 55 13.39 23.74 -2.34
CA TRP A 55 14.46 23.32 -1.45
C TRP A 55 15.75 24.09 -1.72
N GLN A 56 16.19 24.16 -2.98
CA GLN A 56 17.40 24.90 -3.35
C GLN A 56 17.27 26.41 -3.05
N LEU A 57 16.11 27.01 -3.26
CA LEU A 57 15.87 28.41 -2.90
C LEU A 57 15.96 28.66 -1.40
N LEU A 58 15.46 27.74 -0.56
CA LEU A 58 15.57 27.84 0.89
C LEU A 58 17.03 27.78 1.35
N VAL A 59 17.84 26.93 0.70
CA VAL A 59 19.28 26.85 0.96
C VAL A 59 20.00 28.14 0.55
N VAL A 60 19.73 28.66 -0.66
CA VAL A 60 20.37 29.88 -1.16
C VAL A 60 19.92 31.13 -0.37
N ALA A 61 18.68 31.14 0.11
CA ALA A 61 18.17 32.21 0.96
C ALA A 61 18.67 32.15 2.41
N GLU A 62 19.54 31.19 2.74
CA GLU A 62 20.11 30.98 4.08
C GLU A 62 19.07 30.95 5.20
N VAL A 63 17.88 30.37 4.90
CA VAL A 63 16.78 30.27 5.87
C VAL A 63 17.18 29.43 7.10
N ALA A 64 18.13 28.52 6.92
CA ALA A 64 18.74 27.74 7.99
C ALA A 64 20.24 27.59 7.72
N ASP A 65 21.02 27.45 8.81
CA ASP A 65 22.46 27.19 8.71
C ASP A 65 22.75 25.95 7.85
N GLU A 66 23.85 25.92 7.13
CA GLU A 66 24.26 24.79 6.28
C GLU A 66 24.28 23.46 7.06
N GLY A 67 24.60 23.50 8.36
CA GLY A 67 24.53 22.32 9.24
C GLY A 67 23.13 21.83 9.57
N LYS A 68 22.07 22.55 9.19
CA LYS A 68 20.67 22.15 9.46
C LYS A 68 19.87 21.80 8.21
N LEU A 69 20.16 22.47 7.09
CA LEU A 69 19.48 22.22 5.81
C LEU A 69 20.53 22.00 4.70
N PRO A 70 20.87 20.73 4.40
CA PRO A 70 21.85 20.42 3.37
C PRO A 70 21.32 20.78 1.99
N SER A 71 22.21 21.10 1.07
CA SER A 71 21.83 21.31 -0.32
C SER A 71 21.46 19.98 -1.01
N PRO A 72 20.59 19.99 -2.04
CA PRO A 72 20.34 18.81 -2.87
C PRO A 72 21.63 18.20 -3.45
N GLY A 73 22.64 19.04 -3.74
CA GLY A 73 23.96 18.60 -4.21
C GLY A 73 24.69 17.77 -3.16
N ALA A 74 24.73 18.21 -1.89
CA ALA A 74 25.37 17.47 -0.81
C ALA A 74 24.71 16.10 -0.56
N VAL A 75 23.37 16.03 -0.67
CA VAL A 75 22.64 14.76 -0.58
C VAL A 75 22.97 13.84 -1.76
N TRP A 76 23.13 14.39 -2.97
CA TRP A 76 23.57 13.63 -4.14
C TRP A 76 25.00 13.10 -3.99
N GLU A 77 25.91 13.88 -3.42
CA GLU A 77 27.27 13.44 -3.11
C GLU A 77 27.26 12.27 -2.12
N SER A 78 26.48 12.35 -1.04
CA SER A 78 26.30 11.24 -0.09
C SER A 78 25.73 9.98 -0.77
N LEU A 79 24.74 10.12 -1.67
CA LEU A 79 24.20 9.00 -2.43
C LEU A 79 25.26 8.38 -3.34
N SER A 80 26.03 9.22 -4.06
CA SER A 80 27.07 8.75 -4.98
C SER A 80 28.21 8.05 -4.24
N ALA A 81 28.60 8.53 -3.08
CA ALA A 81 29.58 7.88 -2.21
C ALA A 81 29.12 6.48 -1.79
N MET A 82 27.91 6.36 -1.24
CA MET A 82 27.35 5.05 -0.87
C MET A 82 27.21 4.09 -2.05
N TRP A 83 26.92 4.62 -3.25
CA TRP A 83 26.87 3.79 -4.47
C TRP A 83 28.24 3.25 -4.86
N LEU A 84 29.28 4.10 -4.83
CA LEU A 84 30.66 3.72 -5.16
C LEU A 84 31.26 2.75 -4.14
N GLU A 85 30.88 2.89 -2.87
CA GLU A 85 31.28 1.97 -1.79
C GLU A 85 30.52 0.63 -1.85
N GLY A 86 29.43 0.54 -2.65
CA GLY A 86 28.59 -0.64 -2.74
C GLY A 86 27.64 -0.86 -1.55
N THR A 87 27.61 0.04 -0.58
CA THR A 87 26.81 -0.08 0.65
C THR A 87 25.32 0.22 0.43
N LEU A 88 24.97 1.02 -0.57
CA LEU A 88 23.60 1.45 -0.84
C LEU A 88 22.63 0.26 -1.04
N LEU A 89 23.02 -0.71 -1.86
CA LEU A 89 22.17 -1.87 -2.15
C LEU A 89 22.01 -2.80 -0.93
N GLU A 90 23.04 -2.91 -0.12
CA GLU A 90 23.02 -3.69 1.12
C GLU A 90 22.01 -3.08 2.11
N VAL A 91 22.11 -1.77 2.35
CA VAL A 91 21.18 -1.02 3.23
C VAL A 91 19.73 -1.15 2.78
N LEU A 92 19.48 -0.95 1.47
CA LEU A 92 18.15 -1.10 0.90
C LEU A 92 17.61 -2.52 1.07
N TRP A 93 18.43 -3.53 0.75
CA TRP A 93 18.04 -4.93 0.84
C TRP A 93 17.75 -5.36 2.28
N THR A 94 18.55 -4.94 3.24
CA THR A 94 18.36 -5.22 4.66
C THR A 94 16.98 -4.76 5.14
N SER A 95 16.61 -3.51 4.91
CA SER A 95 15.30 -3.00 5.35
C SER A 95 14.14 -3.57 4.53
N VAL A 96 14.29 -3.71 3.21
CA VAL A 96 13.21 -4.24 2.35
C VAL A 96 12.94 -5.71 2.67
N SER A 97 13.96 -6.53 2.87
CA SER A 97 13.79 -7.94 3.21
C SER A 97 13.10 -8.13 4.57
N ARG A 98 13.49 -7.34 5.59
CA ARG A 98 12.82 -7.34 6.90
C ARG A 98 11.36 -6.90 6.81
N ALA A 99 11.08 -5.81 6.09
CA ALA A 99 9.72 -5.34 5.89
C ALA A 99 8.85 -6.39 5.19
N LEU A 100 9.39 -7.03 4.15
CA LEU A 100 8.69 -8.06 3.39
C LEU A 100 8.40 -9.30 4.24
N LEU A 101 9.40 -9.81 4.96
CA LEU A 101 9.23 -10.95 5.86
C LEU A 101 8.22 -10.64 6.97
N GLY A 102 8.34 -9.49 7.62
CA GLY A 102 7.41 -9.04 8.65
C GLY A 102 5.99 -8.87 8.12
N PHE A 103 5.82 -8.32 6.91
CA PHE A 103 4.54 -8.21 6.26
C PHE A 103 3.93 -9.57 5.89
N LEU A 104 4.73 -10.51 5.39
CA LEU A 104 4.26 -11.87 5.09
C LEU A 104 3.82 -12.61 6.36
N LEU A 105 4.54 -12.46 7.46
CA LEU A 105 4.13 -12.97 8.76
C LEU A 105 2.82 -12.31 9.24
N ALA A 106 2.73 -11.00 9.11
CA ALA A 106 1.50 -10.27 9.44
C ALA A 106 0.31 -10.70 8.56
N LEU A 107 0.55 -11.00 7.29
CA LEU A 107 -0.45 -11.54 6.37
C LEU A 107 -0.92 -12.93 6.81
N ALA A 108 0.01 -13.81 7.17
CA ALA A 108 -0.27 -15.18 7.62
C ALA A 108 -1.11 -15.20 8.92
N ILE A 109 -0.94 -14.23 9.81
CA ILE A 109 -1.68 -14.12 11.07
C ILE A 109 -2.96 -13.28 10.87
N GLY A 110 -2.85 -12.12 10.24
CA GLY A 110 -3.93 -11.14 10.11
C GLY A 110 -5.08 -11.60 9.23
N THR A 111 -4.80 -12.41 8.18
CA THR A 111 -5.84 -12.93 7.29
C THR A 111 -6.75 -13.95 7.99
N PRO A 112 -6.25 -15.00 8.64
CA PRO A 112 -7.11 -15.91 9.42
C PRO A 112 -7.85 -15.18 10.54
N LEU A 113 -7.17 -14.29 11.28
CA LEU A 113 -7.79 -13.50 12.33
C LEU A 113 -8.93 -12.64 11.81
N GLY A 114 -8.70 -11.90 10.71
CA GLY A 114 -9.74 -11.08 10.07
C GLY A 114 -10.91 -11.90 9.57
N LEU A 115 -10.67 -13.11 9.04
CA LEU A 115 -11.74 -14.01 8.61
C LEU A 115 -12.59 -14.51 9.79
N VAL A 116 -11.97 -14.84 10.92
CA VAL A 116 -12.68 -15.24 12.14
C VAL A 116 -13.50 -14.06 12.69
N VAL A 117 -12.91 -12.88 12.79
CA VAL A 117 -13.60 -11.66 13.23
C VAL A 117 -14.76 -11.29 12.31
N ALA A 118 -14.61 -11.45 11.00
CA ALA A 118 -15.69 -11.17 10.05
C ALA A 118 -16.86 -12.16 10.12
N ARG A 119 -16.57 -13.42 10.54
CA ARG A 119 -17.56 -14.51 10.51
C ARG A 119 -18.24 -14.78 11.84
N VAL A 120 -17.58 -14.53 12.96
CA VAL A 120 -18.06 -14.86 14.30
C VAL A 120 -18.40 -13.58 15.05
N SER A 121 -19.69 -13.30 15.20
CA SER A 121 -20.19 -12.05 15.78
C SER A 121 -19.66 -11.81 17.21
N VAL A 122 -19.55 -12.85 18.02
CA VAL A 122 -19.01 -12.75 19.38
C VAL A 122 -17.53 -12.31 19.36
N VAL A 123 -16.73 -12.91 18.46
CA VAL A 123 -15.32 -12.54 18.28
C VAL A 123 -15.20 -11.12 17.76
N ARG A 124 -16.06 -10.74 16.82
CA ARG A 124 -16.10 -9.38 16.28
C ARG A 124 -16.39 -8.34 17.35
N THR A 125 -17.39 -8.60 18.21
CA THR A 125 -17.73 -7.67 19.28
C THR A 125 -16.61 -7.58 20.32
N ALA A 126 -15.92 -8.68 20.62
CA ALA A 126 -14.86 -8.71 21.61
C ALA A 126 -13.53 -8.15 21.09
N ILE A 127 -13.08 -8.58 19.91
CA ILE A 127 -11.74 -8.30 19.38
C ILE A 127 -11.74 -7.08 18.44
N GLY A 128 -12.83 -6.80 17.75
CA GLY A 128 -12.92 -5.67 16.78
C GLY A 128 -12.47 -4.33 17.38
N PRO A 129 -12.99 -3.90 18.52
CA PRO A 129 -12.53 -2.66 19.18
C PRO A 129 -11.04 -2.68 19.56
N ILE A 130 -10.51 -3.84 19.97
CA ILE A 130 -9.08 -4.00 20.31
C ILE A 130 -8.21 -3.82 19.05
N LEU A 131 -8.59 -4.46 17.93
CA LEU A 131 -7.86 -4.30 16.67
C LEU A 131 -7.86 -2.84 16.20
N SER A 132 -8.99 -2.15 16.32
CA SER A 132 -9.09 -0.74 15.95
C SER A 132 -8.28 0.15 16.89
N GLY A 133 -8.28 -0.16 18.20
CA GLY A 133 -7.44 0.52 19.18
C GLY A 133 -5.96 0.35 18.92
N LEU A 134 -5.50 -0.86 18.58
CA LEU A 134 -4.11 -1.14 18.21
C LEU A 134 -3.66 -0.35 16.97
N GLN A 135 -4.54 -0.16 15.99
CA GLN A 135 -4.24 0.67 14.81
C GLN A 135 -4.07 2.15 15.14
N SER A 136 -4.73 2.65 16.17
CA SER A 136 -4.63 4.07 16.58
C SER A 136 -3.36 4.36 17.37
N LEU A 137 -2.71 3.33 17.92
CA LEU A 137 -1.45 3.49 18.65
C LEU A 137 -0.29 3.71 17.68
N PRO A 138 0.58 4.70 17.91
CA PRO A 138 1.82 4.85 17.16
C PRO A 138 2.68 3.60 17.34
N SER A 139 3.12 3.00 16.21
CA SER A 139 3.95 1.79 16.26
C SER A 139 5.25 1.95 17.04
N VAL A 140 5.78 3.18 17.08
CA VAL A 140 6.97 3.53 17.89
C VAL A 140 6.80 3.25 19.39
N ALA A 141 5.56 3.34 19.90
CA ALA A 141 5.28 3.06 21.31
C ALA A 141 5.56 1.59 21.69
N TRP A 142 5.48 0.69 20.72
CA TRP A 142 5.74 -0.74 20.93
C TRP A 142 7.22 -1.11 20.91
N VAL A 143 8.10 -0.23 20.43
CA VAL A 143 9.53 -0.53 20.34
C VAL A 143 10.15 -0.72 21.72
N ALA A 144 9.86 0.18 22.67
CA ALA A 144 10.43 0.10 24.02
C ALA A 144 10.07 -1.21 24.75
N PRO A 145 8.79 -1.62 24.86
CA PRO A 145 8.48 -2.91 25.47
C PRO A 145 9.01 -4.10 24.66
N ALA A 146 9.04 -4.03 23.32
CA ALA A 146 9.58 -5.10 22.50
C ALA A 146 11.09 -5.29 22.72
N VAL A 147 11.86 -4.22 22.88
CA VAL A 147 13.29 -4.29 23.24
C VAL A 147 13.48 -4.92 24.62
N LEU A 148 12.66 -4.55 25.60
CA LEU A 148 12.77 -5.11 26.95
C LEU A 148 12.43 -6.59 27.02
N TRP A 149 11.48 -7.06 26.21
CA TRP A 149 11.03 -8.45 26.22
C TRP A 149 11.87 -9.38 25.35
N LEU A 150 12.32 -8.90 24.21
CA LEU A 150 12.97 -9.71 23.19
C LEU A 150 14.46 -9.38 22.98
N GLY A 151 14.91 -8.24 23.53
CA GLY A 151 16.27 -7.76 23.29
C GLY A 151 16.41 -7.03 21.94
N LEU A 152 17.62 -6.60 21.60
CA LEU A 152 17.96 -5.92 20.35
C LEU A 152 18.28 -6.95 19.28
N ASN A 153 17.25 -7.44 18.60
CA ASN A 153 17.37 -8.46 17.55
C ASN A 153 16.24 -8.33 16.50
N ASP A 154 16.31 -9.11 15.42
CA ASP A 154 15.29 -9.12 14.37
C ASP A 154 13.90 -9.54 14.89
N GLN A 155 13.82 -10.38 15.92
CA GLN A 155 12.55 -10.81 16.50
C GLN A 155 11.77 -9.65 17.10
N MET A 156 12.47 -8.73 17.74
CA MET A 156 11.88 -7.49 18.24
C MET A 156 11.30 -6.64 17.09
N MET A 157 12.05 -6.49 15.98
CA MET A 157 11.57 -5.75 14.81
C MET A 157 10.32 -6.38 14.22
N PHE A 158 10.30 -7.72 14.09
CA PHE A 158 9.13 -8.45 13.62
C PHE A 158 7.94 -8.31 14.59
N ALA A 159 8.15 -8.32 15.89
CA ALA A 159 7.08 -8.10 16.87
C ALA A 159 6.42 -6.72 16.70
N VAL A 160 7.22 -5.68 16.51
CA VAL A 160 6.71 -4.31 16.27
C VAL A 160 5.96 -4.22 14.94
N ILE A 161 6.47 -4.85 13.88
CA ILE A 161 5.78 -4.95 12.59
C ILE A 161 4.42 -5.65 12.75
N LEU A 162 4.38 -6.79 13.44
CA LEU A 162 3.15 -7.57 13.64
C LEU A 162 2.09 -6.77 14.39
N LEU A 163 2.48 -6.07 15.47
CA LEU A 163 1.57 -5.25 16.25
C LEU A 163 0.95 -4.10 15.44
N GLY A 164 1.67 -3.56 14.47
CA GLY A 164 1.16 -2.53 13.56
C GLY A 164 0.33 -3.09 12.40
N ALA A 165 0.82 -4.15 11.75
CA ALA A 165 0.28 -4.63 10.47
C ALA A 165 -0.88 -5.63 10.61
N VAL A 166 -0.84 -6.56 11.60
CA VAL A 166 -1.89 -7.56 11.80
C VAL A 166 -3.27 -6.95 12.00
N PRO A 167 -3.45 -5.93 12.88
CA PRO A 167 -4.74 -5.27 13.03
C PRO A 167 -5.24 -4.63 11.72
N SER A 168 -4.33 -4.04 10.95
CA SER A 168 -4.66 -3.39 9.69
C SER A 168 -5.15 -4.39 8.63
N ILE A 169 -4.45 -5.50 8.49
CA ILE A 169 -4.82 -6.59 7.57
C ILE A 169 -6.15 -7.22 7.98
N ALA A 170 -6.34 -7.49 9.28
CA ALA A 170 -7.56 -8.08 9.81
C ALA A 170 -8.76 -7.16 9.60
N ASN A 171 -8.67 -5.88 9.97
CA ASN A 171 -9.74 -4.89 9.79
C ASN A 171 -10.02 -4.66 8.29
N GLY A 172 -9.00 -4.64 7.43
CA GLY A 172 -9.18 -4.55 5.99
C GLY A 172 -9.96 -5.73 5.40
N LEU A 173 -9.69 -6.95 5.89
CA LEU A 173 -10.47 -8.12 5.49
C LEU A 173 -11.91 -8.04 6.00
N VAL A 174 -12.13 -7.63 7.25
CA VAL A 174 -13.48 -7.42 7.81
C VAL A 174 -14.26 -6.42 6.97
N ALA A 175 -13.66 -5.27 6.66
CA ALA A 175 -14.29 -4.25 5.80
C ALA A 175 -14.58 -4.79 4.38
N GLY A 176 -13.67 -5.58 3.80
CA GLY A 176 -13.90 -6.24 2.52
C GLY A 176 -15.07 -7.23 2.55
N VAL A 177 -15.18 -8.02 3.62
CA VAL A 177 -16.27 -8.98 3.80
C VAL A 177 -17.62 -8.27 3.99
N ASP A 178 -17.65 -7.17 4.73
CA ASP A 178 -18.86 -6.38 4.95
C ASP A 178 -19.42 -5.76 3.66
N GLN A 179 -18.59 -5.51 2.69
CA GLN A 179 -18.97 -4.98 1.37
C GLN A 179 -19.52 -6.06 0.43
N VAL A 180 -19.45 -7.35 0.79
CA VAL A 180 -19.96 -8.43 -0.07
C VAL A 180 -21.49 -8.42 -0.08
N PRO A 181 -22.13 -8.28 -1.28
CA PRO A 181 -23.59 -8.29 -1.38
C PRO A 181 -24.19 -9.58 -0.80
N PRO A 182 -25.27 -9.48 0.02
CA PRO A 182 -25.92 -10.65 0.62
C PRO A 182 -26.39 -11.69 -0.40
N LEU A 183 -26.66 -11.26 -1.63
CA LEU A 183 -27.05 -12.12 -2.75
C LEU A 183 -26.00 -13.19 -3.04
N PHE A 184 -24.70 -12.85 -3.04
CA PHE A 184 -23.62 -13.82 -3.28
C PHE A 184 -23.57 -14.88 -2.17
N LEU A 185 -23.83 -14.48 -0.93
CA LEU A 185 -23.85 -15.40 0.21
C LEU A 185 -25.05 -16.36 0.11
N ARG A 186 -26.22 -15.86 -0.33
CA ARG A 186 -27.44 -16.68 -0.53
C ARG A 186 -27.25 -17.67 -1.68
N ALA A 187 -26.82 -17.19 -2.84
CA ALA A 187 -26.52 -18.03 -4.00
C ALA A 187 -25.49 -19.13 -3.69
N GLY A 188 -24.47 -18.80 -2.92
CA GLY A 188 -23.48 -19.78 -2.48
C GLY A 188 -24.05 -20.86 -1.60
N ARG A 189 -24.95 -20.52 -0.69
CA ARG A 189 -25.63 -21.53 0.16
C ARG A 189 -26.49 -22.47 -0.64
N THR A 190 -27.25 -22.00 -1.66
CA THR A 190 -28.03 -22.84 -2.54
C THR A 190 -27.19 -23.79 -3.36
N LEU A 191 -25.95 -23.44 -3.68
CA LEU A 191 -24.94 -24.27 -4.35
C LEU A 191 -24.17 -25.19 -3.39
N GLY A 192 -24.54 -25.25 -2.10
CA GLY A 192 -23.88 -26.10 -1.11
C GLY A 192 -22.55 -25.55 -0.56
N ALA A 193 -22.17 -24.31 -0.89
CA ALA A 193 -20.96 -23.69 -0.39
C ALA A 193 -21.18 -23.08 1.01
N THR A 194 -21.12 -23.95 2.03
CA THR A 194 -21.29 -23.57 3.45
C THR A 194 -19.96 -23.64 4.19
N GLY A 195 -19.85 -23.02 5.38
CA GLY A 195 -18.69 -23.08 6.25
C GLY A 195 -17.39 -22.57 5.56
N LEU A 196 -16.31 -23.33 5.67
CA LEU A 196 -15.01 -23.01 5.07
C LEU A 196 -15.04 -22.97 3.54
N LYS A 197 -15.84 -23.86 2.89
CA LYS A 197 -16.01 -23.85 1.43
C LYS A 197 -16.62 -22.52 0.97
N GLY A 198 -17.66 -22.06 1.65
CA GLY A 198 -18.27 -20.75 1.36
C GLY A 198 -17.30 -19.58 1.62
N ALA A 199 -16.45 -19.68 2.65
CA ALA A 199 -15.43 -18.68 2.92
C ALA A 199 -14.43 -18.53 1.76
N TRP A 200 -13.85 -19.65 1.32
CA TRP A 200 -12.81 -19.64 0.29
C TRP A 200 -13.31 -19.37 -1.12
N HIS A 201 -14.46 -19.95 -1.51
CA HIS A 201 -14.94 -19.91 -2.90
C HIS A 201 -15.87 -18.72 -3.19
N ILE A 202 -16.46 -18.10 -2.14
CA ILE A 202 -17.43 -17.02 -2.33
C ILE A 202 -16.97 -15.75 -1.63
N VAL A 203 -16.74 -15.81 -0.30
CA VAL A 203 -16.48 -14.61 0.48
C VAL A 203 -15.11 -14.02 0.17
N MET A 204 -14.06 -14.81 0.23
CA MET A 204 -12.70 -14.32 -0.04
C MET A 204 -12.55 -13.74 -1.46
N PRO A 205 -13.01 -14.42 -2.54
CA PRO A 205 -13.00 -13.80 -3.85
C PRO A 205 -13.86 -12.53 -3.90
N ALA A 206 -15.06 -12.50 -3.33
CA ALA A 206 -15.93 -11.33 -3.37
C ALA A 206 -15.36 -10.15 -2.54
N ALA A 207 -14.73 -10.42 -1.40
CA ALA A 207 -14.12 -9.43 -0.52
C ALA A 207 -12.76 -8.89 -1.03
N LEU A 208 -12.14 -9.56 -2.03
CA LEU A 208 -10.78 -9.28 -2.47
C LEU A 208 -10.50 -7.80 -2.82
N PRO A 209 -11.39 -7.03 -3.50
CA PRO A 209 -11.13 -5.62 -3.77
C PRO A 209 -10.98 -4.78 -2.48
N GLY A 210 -11.89 -4.96 -1.53
CA GLY A 210 -11.81 -4.27 -0.23
C GLY A 210 -10.62 -4.76 0.62
N TYR A 211 -10.33 -6.06 0.58
CA TYR A 211 -9.20 -6.64 1.28
C TYR A 211 -7.85 -6.13 0.75
N LEU A 212 -7.72 -5.88 -0.56
CA LEU A 212 -6.50 -5.29 -1.13
C LEU A 212 -6.18 -3.92 -0.54
N ALA A 213 -7.20 -3.09 -0.28
CA ALA A 213 -6.99 -1.81 0.41
C ALA A 213 -6.42 -2.03 1.83
N GLY A 214 -6.93 -3.05 2.54
CA GLY A 214 -6.39 -3.46 3.84
C GLY A 214 -4.96 -3.99 3.77
N LEU A 215 -4.60 -4.74 2.73
CA LEU A 215 -3.23 -5.22 2.51
C LEU A 215 -2.26 -4.07 2.23
N LYS A 216 -2.67 -3.13 1.40
CA LYS A 216 -1.89 -1.91 1.11
C LYS A 216 -1.63 -1.10 2.38
N GLN A 217 -2.65 -0.93 3.21
CA GLN A 217 -2.53 -0.26 4.50
C GLN A 217 -1.65 -1.07 5.47
N GLY A 218 -1.79 -2.40 5.50
CA GLY A 218 -0.96 -3.31 6.29
C GLY A 218 0.51 -3.21 5.92
N TRP A 219 0.85 -3.12 4.63
CA TRP A 219 2.21 -2.86 4.17
C TRP A 219 2.73 -1.50 4.67
N ALA A 220 1.93 -0.45 4.55
CA ALA A 220 2.31 0.89 5.02
C ALA A 220 2.55 0.92 6.55
N PHE A 221 1.81 0.13 7.32
CA PHE A 221 2.07 -0.06 8.75
C PHE A 221 3.35 -0.87 8.99
N SER A 222 3.57 -1.96 8.25
CA SER A 222 4.80 -2.75 8.34
C SER A 222 6.03 -1.90 8.10
N TRP A 223 6.02 -1.10 7.04
CA TRP A 223 7.13 -0.22 6.67
C TRP A 223 7.42 0.81 7.75
N ARG A 224 6.40 1.53 8.22
CA ARG A 224 6.56 2.54 9.29
C ARG A 224 7.00 1.93 10.62
N SER A 225 6.46 0.76 10.97
CA SER A 225 6.84 0.03 12.19
C SER A 225 8.29 -0.42 12.16
N LEU A 226 8.75 -0.94 11.00
CA LEU A 226 10.15 -1.32 10.81
C LEU A 226 11.07 -0.10 10.93
N MET A 227 10.75 1.01 10.25
CA MET A 227 11.56 2.22 10.33
C MET A 227 11.69 2.72 11.78
N ALA A 228 10.58 2.73 12.54
CA ALA A 228 10.61 3.08 13.96
C ALA A 228 11.50 2.11 14.78
N ALA A 229 11.43 0.82 14.50
CA ALA A 229 12.23 -0.18 15.17
C ALA A 229 13.73 -0.05 14.81
N GLU A 230 14.08 0.13 13.53
CA GLU A 230 15.47 0.30 13.08
C GLU A 230 16.12 1.58 13.60
N ILE A 231 15.35 2.69 13.74
CA ILE A 231 15.86 3.95 14.30
C ILE A 231 16.22 3.78 15.78
N ILE A 232 15.41 3.06 16.55
CA ILE A 232 15.59 2.95 18.00
C ILE A 232 16.53 1.79 18.35
N ALA A 233 16.44 0.67 17.63
CA ALA A 233 17.22 -0.53 17.88
C ALA A 233 18.52 -0.52 17.05
N SER A 234 19.42 0.36 17.40
CA SER A 234 20.74 0.39 16.77
C SER A 234 21.66 -0.63 17.45
N SER A 235 22.04 -1.69 16.71
CA SER A 235 23.02 -2.70 17.15
C SER A 235 23.89 -3.10 15.97
N PRO A 236 25.20 -3.27 16.17
CA PRO A 236 26.12 -3.74 15.12
C PRO A 236 25.74 -5.09 14.55
N ASP A 237 25.14 -5.97 15.35
CA ASP A 237 24.77 -7.34 14.96
C ASP A 237 23.58 -7.38 14.00
N LEU A 238 22.82 -6.30 13.91
CA LEU A 238 21.61 -6.21 13.08
C LEU A 238 21.91 -5.84 11.62
N GLY A 239 23.13 -5.47 11.27
CA GLY A 239 23.47 -4.96 9.94
C GLY A 239 22.85 -3.57 9.69
N LEU A 240 23.35 -2.86 8.71
CA LEU A 240 22.92 -1.50 8.42
C LEU A 240 21.61 -1.47 7.61
N GLY A 241 20.53 -0.99 8.22
CA GLY A 241 19.26 -0.71 7.57
C GLY A 241 19.04 0.80 7.33
N LEU A 242 17.96 1.16 6.62
CA LEU A 242 17.62 2.57 6.32
C LEU A 242 17.31 3.39 7.58
N GLY A 243 16.61 2.78 8.56
CA GLY A 243 16.35 3.46 9.83
C GLY A 243 17.62 3.69 10.64
N GLN A 244 18.56 2.72 10.62
CA GLN A 244 19.85 2.87 11.26
C GLN A 244 20.74 3.87 10.53
N LEU A 245 20.67 3.95 9.18
CA LEU A 245 21.37 4.98 8.41
C LEU A 245 20.94 6.39 8.87
N LEU A 246 19.63 6.59 9.06
CA LEU A 246 19.09 7.85 9.57
C LEU A 246 19.62 8.16 10.98
N GLU A 247 19.59 7.16 11.88
CA GLU A 247 20.06 7.30 13.25
C GLU A 247 21.57 7.58 13.34
N ASN A 248 22.35 6.90 12.51
CA ASN A 248 23.80 7.14 12.42
C ASN A 248 24.10 8.57 11.93
N GLY A 249 23.36 9.04 10.90
CA GLY A 249 23.44 10.42 10.45
C GLY A 249 23.15 11.41 11.58
N ARG A 250 22.12 11.15 12.39
CA ARG A 250 21.78 11.99 13.56
C ARG A 250 22.91 12.01 14.59
N ASN A 251 23.46 10.86 14.93
CA ASN A 251 24.50 10.73 15.95
C ASN A 251 25.83 11.35 15.51
N ASN A 252 26.11 11.35 14.21
CA ASN A 252 27.32 11.93 13.61
C ASN A 252 27.13 13.39 13.13
N PHE A 253 25.93 13.97 13.33
CA PHE A 253 25.57 15.30 12.81
C PHE A 253 25.73 15.43 11.28
N ASP A 254 25.55 14.30 10.55
CA ASP A 254 25.60 14.23 9.09
C ASP A 254 24.21 14.51 8.50
N MET A 255 23.89 15.79 8.30
CA MET A 255 22.60 16.20 7.75
C MET A 255 22.37 15.71 6.32
N PRO A 256 23.34 15.72 5.39
CA PRO A 256 23.21 15.09 4.08
C PRO A 256 22.81 13.62 4.16
N GLY A 257 23.45 12.84 5.04
CA GLY A 257 23.11 11.43 5.27
C GLY A 257 21.70 11.22 5.84
N ILE A 258 21.25 12.08 6.76
CA ILE A 258 19.88 12.06 7.29
C ILE A 258 18.86 12.28 6.16
N PHE A 259 19.05 13.34 5.35
CA PHE A 259 18.14 13.65 4.24
C PHE A 259 18.16 12.56 3.18
N LEU A 260 19.31 11.97 2.89
CA LEU A 260 19.44 10.82 2.01
C LEU A 260 18.59 9.63 2.54
N ALA A 261 18.73 9.29 3.82
CA ALA A 261 17.96 8.21 4.43
C ALA A 261 16.44 8.46 4.33
N ILE A 262 15.98 9.68 4.63
CA ILE A 262 14.57 10.07 4.50
C ILE A 262 14.09 9.91 3.06
N ILE A 263 14.85 10.37 2.07
CA ILE A 263 14.51 10.25 0.66
C ILE A 263 14.46 8.78 0.24
N LEU A 264 15.41 7.95 0.64
CA LEU A 264 15.43 6.52 0.33
C LEU A 264 14.24 5.80 0.96
N ILE A 265 13.89 6.09 2.21
CA ILE A 265 12.73 5.54 2.90
C ILE A 265 11.44 5.88 2.13
N LEU A 266 11.30 7.14 1.70
CA LEU A 266 10.16 7.61 0.91
C LEU A 266 10.12 6.91 -0.46
N LEU A 267 11.23 6.85 -1.17
CA LEU A 267 11.32 6.25 -2.51
C LEU A 267 10.97 4.76 -2.48
N VAL A 268 11.47 4.00 -1.49
CA VAL A 268 11.11 2.59 -1.32
C VAL A 268 9.62 2.44 -1.05
N GLY A 269 9.04 3.25 -0.16
CA GLY A 269 7.60 3.22 0.13
C GLY A 269 6.76 3.49 -1.12
N VAL A 270 7.10 4.51 -1.91
CA VAL A 270 6.43 4.85 -3.17
C VAL A 270 6.65 3.75 -4.22
N ALA A 271 7.87 3.22 -4.35
CA ALA A 271 8.20 2.18 -5.33
C ALA A 271 7.36 0.91 -5.08
N ILE A 272 7.26 0.45 -3.86
CA ILE A 272 6.43 -0.73 -3.53
C ILE A 272 4.95 -0.47 -3.83
N ASP A 273 4.44 0.72 -3.53
CA ASP A 273 3.05 1.07 -3.87
C ASP A 273 2.81 1.04 -5.38
N LEU A 274 3.69 1.65 -6.16
CA LEU A 274 3.56 1.75 -7.61
C LEU A 274 3.86 0.45 -8.35
N LEU A 275 4.84 -0.34 -7.88
CA LEU A 275 5.31 -1.54 -8.58
C LEU A 275 4.58 -2.81 -8.15
N VAL A 276 4.05 -2.86 -6.92
CA VAL A 276 3.39 -4.05 -6.38
C VAL A 276 1.89 -3.82 -6.21
N PHE A 277 1.49 -2.85 -5.37
CA PHE A 277 0.07 -2.69 -5.02
C PHE A 277 -0.78 -2.13 -6.16
N SER A 278 -0.33 -1.09 -6.84
CA SER A 278 -1.10 -0.46 -7.94
C SER A 278 -1.34 -1.39 -9.13
N PRO A 279 -0.38 -2.23 -9.61
CA PRO A 279 -0.64 -3.22 -10.64
C PRO A 279 -1.57 -4.35 -10.16
N LEU A 280 -1.39 -4.81 -8.91
CA LEU A 280 -2.22 -5.85 -8.32
C LEU A 280 -3.68 -5.40 -8.21
N GLU A 281 -3.91 -4.20 -7.71
CA GLU A 281 -5.24 -3.59 -7.60
C GLU A 281 -5.90 -3.46 -8.99
N ARG A 282 -5.17 -2.91 -9.98
CA ARG A 282 -5.67 -2.81 -11.35
C ARG A 282 -5.99 -4.18 -11.96
N ALA A 283 -5.17 -5.20 -11.71
CA ALA A 283 -5.40 -6.55 -12.22
C ALA A 283 -6.68 -7.17 -11.62
N VAL A 284 -6.90 -7.00 -10.32
CA VAL A 284 -8.10 -7.50 -9.64
C VAL A 284 -9.35 -6.76 -10.11
N LEU A 285 -9.32 -5.43 -10.19
CA LEU A 285 -10.45 -4.62 -10.64
C LEU A 285 -10.79 -4.90 -12.11
N ARG A 286 -9.78 -5.09 -13.00
CA ARG A 286 -9.99 -5.47 -14.41
C ARG A 286 -10.69 -6.81 -14.55
N ARG A 287 -10.21 -7.84 -13.84
CA ARG A 287 -10.80 -9.19 -13.90
C ARG A 287 -12.26 -9.22 -13.44
N ARG A 288 -12.70 -8.21 -12.70
CA ARG A 288 -14.06 -8.08 -12.16
C ARG A 288 -14.95 -7.10 -12.92
N GLY A 289 -14.47 -6.49 -13.99
CA GLY A 289 -15.23 -5.50 -14.75
C GLY A 289 -15.52 -4.20 -13.97
N LEU A 290 -14.80 -3.96 -12.86
CA LEU A 290 -14.99 -2.77 -12.01
C LEU A 290 -14.18 -1.55 -12.47
N LEU A 291 -13.31 -1.71 -13.48
CA LEU A 291 -12.62 -0.57 -14.09
C LEU A 291 -13.54 0.06 -15.12
N VAL A 292 -14.07 1.23 -14.79
CA VAL A 292 -14.64 2.14 -15.79
C VAL A 292 -13.49 2.57 -16.71
N LYS A 293 -13.58 2.26 -18.00
CA LYS A 293 -12.67 2.81 -19.01
C LYS A 293 -12.85 4.33 -19.03
N SER A 294 -11.95 5.07 -18.39
CA SER A 294 -11.84 6.52 -18.54
C SER A 294 -10.93 6.83 -19.72
#